data_520ede922573b3260d5762fdbaf6a192
#
_entry.id   520ede922573b3260d5762fdbaf6a192
#
_cell.length_a   1.000
_cell.length_b   1.000
_cell.length_c   1.000
_cell.angle_alpha   90.00
_cell.angle_beta   90.00
_cell.angle_gamma   90.00
#
_symmetry.space_group_name_H-M   'P 1'
#
loop_
_entity.id
_entity.type
_entity.pdbx_description
1 polymer ?
#
loop_
_entity_poly.entity_id
_entity_poly.type
_entity_poly.pdbx_seq_one_letter_code
_entity_poly.pdbx_strand_id
1 'polypeptide(L)'
;MFRRVAIDLGRSDPAIAALPTEERVARFGEGKDPQLAALYHQFGRYLLIASSLPGTQPANLQGIWNDLLSPPWESKYTININTEMNYWPSEANALHECVEPLERMLFELAEQGAHRAKAMYAEPRWVAHHNTDLWRQTAPIDGAEWGMWPMGGAWLLQQLWDRWDYGRDPAYLRKVYPLLKGAAEFFAATLVEDPTTK
;
A
#
# COMPACT_ATOMS: atom_id res chain seq x y z
N MET A 1 -6.12 -18.55 -0.42
CA MET A 1 -5.22 -17.52 0.19
C MET A 1 -4.88 -17.83 1.65
N PHE A 2 -5.83 -17.84 2.60
CA PHE A 2 -5.55 -17.86 4.04
C PHE A 2 -4.65 -19.04 4.50
N ARG A 3 -4.88 -20.25 3.98
CA ARG A 3 -4.13 -21.46 4.37
C ARG A 3 -2.72 -21.61 3.77
N ARG A 4 -2.26 -20.67 2.96
CA ARG A 4 -0.94 -20.77 2.28
C ARG A 4 0.24 -20.54 3.20
N VAL A 5 0.05 -19.73 4.24
CA VAL A 5 1.09 -19.37 5.20
C VAL A 5 0.58 -19.60 6.61
N ALA A 6 1.38 -20.26 7.43
CA ALA A 6 1.20 -20.40 8.85
C ALA A 6 2.54 -20.17 9.55
N ILE A 7 2.49 -19.48 10.69
CA ILE A 7 3.65 -19.33 11.57
C ILE A 7 3.41 -20.15 12.83
N ASP A 8 4.36 -21.00 13.17
CA ASP A 8 4.42 -21.71 14.44
C ASP A 8 5.60 -21.16 15.25
N LEU A 9 5.30 -20.52 16.36
CA LEU A 9 6.28 -19.93 17.29
C LEU A 9 6.37 -20.73 18.59
N GLY A 10 5.79 -21.94 18.62
CA GLY A 10 5.71 -22.78 19.79
C GLY A 10 4.39 -22.63 20.56
N ARG A 11 4.34 -23.27 21.72
CA ARG A 11 3.11 -23.32 22.55
C ARG A 11 3.14 -22.23 23.62
N SER A 12 2.01 -21.58 23.78
CA SER A 12 1.76 -20.67 24.91
C SER A 12 1.58 -21.45 26.22
N ASP A 13 1.83 -20.78 27.34
CA ASP A 13 1.41 -21.27 28.66
C ASP A 13 -0.12 -21.54 28.62
N PRO A 14 -0.57 -22.76 29.01
CA PRO A 14 -1.98 -23.10 28.95
C PRO A 14 -2.89 -22.16 29.75
N ALA A 15 -2.42 -21.65 30.90
CA ALA A 15 -3.16 -20.70 31.70
C ALA A 15 -3.33 -19.35 31.00
N ILE A 16 -2.33 -18.91 30.23
CA ILE A 16 -2.40 -17.68 29.43
C ILE A 16 -3.27 -17.91 28.19
N ALA A 17 -3.10 -19.03 27.49
CA ALA A 17 -3.86 -19.34 26.28
C ALA A 17 -5.36 -19.47 26.52
N ALA A 18 -5.78 -19.77 27.75
CA ALA A 18 -7.19 -19.87 28.15
C ALA A 18 -7.85 -18.51 28.46
N LEU A 19 -7.07 -17.43 28.54
CA LEU A 19 -7.59 -16.09 28.84
C LEU A 19 -8.29 -15.46 27.60
N PRO A 20 -9.22 -14.52 27.81
CA PRO A 20 -9.71 -13.64 26.75
C PRO A 20 -8.59 -12.90 26.03
N THR A 21 -8.81 -12.56 24.77
CA THR A 21 -7.74 -11.95 23.94
C THR A 21 -7.21 -10.65 24.51
N GLU A 22 -8.06 -9.79 25.07
CA GLU A 22 -7.66 -8.52 25.70
C GLU A 22 -6.72 -8.75 26.90
N GLU A 23 -6.95 -9.79 27.69
CA GLU A 23 -6.07 -10.14 28.82
C GLU A 23 -4.74 -10.72 28.31
N ARG A 24 -4.77 -11.53 27.27
CA ARG A 24 -3.56 -12.05 26.61
C ARG A 24 -2.71 -10.92 26.06
N VAL A 25 -3.32 -9.92 25.41
CA VAL A 25 -2.63 -8.72 24.90
C VAL A 25 -1.98 -7.93 26.04
N ALA A 26 -2.72 -7.68 27.13
CA ALA A 26 -2.20 -6.96 28.30
C ALA A 26 -0.98 -7.67 28.94
N ARG A 27 -0.94 -8.99 28.89
CA ARG A 27 0.12 -9.83 29.46
C ARG A 27 1.19 -10.25 28.46
N PHE A 28 1.14 -9.81 27.20
CA PHE A 28 2.04 -10.27 26.14
C PHE A 28 3.53 -10.04 26.47
N GLY A 29 3.84 -8.95 27.19
CA GLY A 29 5.20 -8.64 27.64
C GLY A 29 5.82 -9.66 28.60
N GLU A 30 5.04 -10.60 29.18
CA GLU A 30 5.56 -11.69 29.99
C GLU A 30 6.34 -12.75 29.19
N GLY A 31 6.26 -12.71 27.83
CA GLY A 31 6.97 -13.63 26.94
C GLY A 31 6.46 -15.07 26.94
N LYS A 32 5.24 -15.32 27.46
CA LYS A 32 4.68 -16.66 27.63
C LYS A 32 3.61 -17.03 26.60
N ASP A 33 3.37 -16.15 25.60
CA ASP A 33 2.27 -16.32 24.65
C ASP A 33 2.69 -16.19 23.17
N PRO A 34 3.57 -17.06 22.64
CA PRO A 34 3.97 -17.04 21.25
C PRO A 34 2.80 -17.28 20.27
N GLN A 35 1.76 -18.03 20.69
CA GLN A 35 0.57 -18.26 19.86
C GLN A 35 -0.23 -16.96 19.63
N LEU A 36 -0.20 -15.99 20.55
CA LEU A 36 -0.82 -14.69 20.30
C LEU A 36 -0.11 -13.92 19.19
N ALA A 37 1.23 -13.97 19.11
CA ALA A 37 1.98 -13.37 18.01
C ALA A 37 1.62 -14.03 16.67
N ALA A 38 1.51 -15.36 16.62
CA ALA A 38 1.06 -16.07 15.42
C ALA A 38 -0.37 -15.71 15.04
N LEU A 39 -1.27 -15.56 16.01
CA LEU A 39 -2.64 -15.09 15.78
C LEU A 39 -2.67 -13.67 15.22
N TYR A 40 -1.87 -12.76 15.78
CA TYR A 40 -1.77 -11.38 15.33
C TYR A 40 -1.29 -11.27 13.87
N HIS A 41 -0.27 -12.05 13.51
CA HIS A 41 0.16 -12.17 12.12
C HIS A 41 -0.97 -12.65 11.20
N GLN A 42 -1.71 -13.69 11.58
CA GLN A 42 -2.84 -14.18 10.78
C GLN A 42 -3.99 -13.18 10.72
N PHE A 43 -4.18 -12.37 11.76
CA PHE A 43 -5.19 -11.31 11.77
C PHE A 43 -4.81 -10.20 10.76
N GLY A 44 -3.53 -9.79 10.70
CA GLY A 44 -3.06 -8.86 9.66
C GLY A 44 -3.29 -9.38 8.24
N ARG A 45 -3.03 -10.68 8.00
CA ARG A 45 -3.35 -11.32 6.72
C ARG A 45 -4.86 -11.30 6.42
N TYR A 46 -5.69 -11.57 7.42
CA TYR A 46 -7.14 -11.49 7.28
C TYR A 46 -7.59 -10.09 6.88
N LEU A 47 -7.05 -9.05 7.50
CA LEU A 47 -7.41 -7.66 7.19
C LEU A 47 -7.14 -7.33 5.71
N LEU A 48 -5.98 -7.70 5.17
CA LEU A 48 -5.67 -7.47 3.77
C LEU A 48 -6.56 -8.31 2.84
N ILE A 49 -6.76 -9.59 3.13
CA ILE A 49 -7.65 -10.46 2.35
C ILE A 49 -9.07 -9.90 2.30
N ALA A 50 -9.60 -9.46 3.45
CA ALA A 50 -10.97 -8.96 3.53
C ALA A 50 -11.18 -7.61 2.83
N SER A 51 -10.15 -6.76 2.77
CA SER A 51 -10.25 -5.39 2.26
C SER A 51 -9.75 -5.21 0.83
N SER A 52 -9.08 -6.20 0.21
CA SER A 52 -8.46 -6.06 -1.10
C SER A 52 -8.50 -7.34 -1.92
N LEU A 53 -9.71 -7.83 -2.20
CA LEU A 53 -9.91 -8.96 -3.11
C LEU A 53 -9.89 -8.50 -4.58
N PRO A 54 -9.46 -9.36 -5.52
CA PRO A 54 -9.55 -9.07 -6.94
C PRO A 54 -10.95 -8.60 -7.36
N GLY A 55 -10.99 -7.53 -8.15
CA GLY A 55 -12.24 -6.92 -8.61
C GLY A 55 -12.86 -5.90 -7.65
N THR A 56 -12.32 -5.72 -6.45
CA THR A 56 -12.77 -4.68 -5.50
C THR A 56 -11.92 -3.40 -5.61
N GLN A 57 -12.20 -2.39 -4.78
CA GLN A 57 -11.30 -1.26 -4.58
C GLN A 57 -10.13 -1.67 -3.66
N PRO A 58 -8.96 -0.99 -3.72
CA PRO A 58 -7.89 -1.21 -2.76
C PRO A 58 -8.32 -0.91 -1.32
N ALA A 59 -7.59 -1.47 -0.35
CA ALA A 59 -7.73 -1.08 1.05
C ALA A 59 -7.40 0.40 1.24
N ASN A 60 -8.36 1.18 1.78
CA ASN A 60 -8.13 2.59 2.14
C ASN A 60 -7.49 2.72 3.54
N LEU A 61 -7.48 3.93 4.13
CA LEU A 61 -6.93 4.17 5.48
C LEU A 61 -7.52 3.25 6.56
N GLN A 62 -8.81 2.94 6.48
CA GLN A 62 -9.50 2.03 7.40
C GLN A 62 -9.72 0.63 6.81
N GLY A 63 -9.04 0.25 5.73
CA GLY A 63 -9.32 -0.97 5.00
C GLY A 63 -10.70 -0.93 4.34
N ILE A 64 -11.70 -1.53 5.00
CA ILE A 64 -13.13 -1.42 4.66
C ILE A 64 -13.98 -1.11 5.91
N TRP A 65 -13.33 -0.94 7.07
CA TRP A 65 -14.00 -0.80 8.36
C TRP A 65 -14.16 0.67 8.74
N ASN A 66 -15.16 1.30 8.17
CA ASN A 66 -15.56 2.67 8.49
C ASN A 66 -17.09 2.76 8.53
N ASP A 67 -17.64 3.22 9.64
CA ASP A 67 -19.06 3.47 9.87
C ASP A 67 -19.38 4.96 10.09
N LEU A 68 -18.38 5.84 9.92
CA LEU A 68 -18.53 7.27 10.15
C LEU A 68 -18.78 8.01 8.83
N LEU A 69 -19.66 9.02 8.85
CA LEU A 69 -19.83 9.96 7.73
C LEU A 69 -18.61 10.86 7.54
N SER A 70 -17.93 11.18 8.64
CA SER A 70 -16.70 11.98 8.66
C SER A 70 -15.61 11.17 9.39
N PRO A 71 -15.02 10.18 8.73
CA PRO A 71 -13.98 9.35 9.34
C PRO A 71 -12.67 10.14 9.48
N PRO A 72 -11.75 9.70 10.36
CA PRO A 72 -10.42 10.27 10.42
C PRO A 72 -9.75 10.27 9.03
N TRP A 73 -9.22 11.44 8.64
CA TRP A 73 -8.56 11.64 7.34
C TRP A 73 -9.43 11.27 6.12
N GLU A 74 -10.75 11.42 6.23
CA GLU A 74 -11.79 11.14 5.22
C GLU A 74 -11.75 9.73 4.62
N SER A 75 -11.05 8.80 5.23
CA SER A 75 -10.87 7.40 4.74
C SER A 75 -10.32 7.31 3.31
N LYS A 76 -9.61 8.34 2.85
CA LYS A 76 -9.00 8.40 1.52
C LYS A 76 -7.80 7.46 1.41
N TYR A 77 -7.22 7.36 0.23
CA TYR A 77 -5.96 6.66 0.00
C TYR A 77 -4.81 7.63 0.23
N THR A 78 -4.17 7.55 1.40
CA THR A 78 -2.97 8.31 1.70
C THR A 78 -1.77 7.55 1.13
N ILE A 79 -1.22 8.08 0.02
CA ILE A 79 -0.17 7.43 -0.78
C ILE A 79 1.22 8.03 -0.54
N ASN A 80 1.43 8.61 0.63
CA ASN A 80 2.75 9.01 1.11
C ASN A 80 3.28 8.10 2.23
N ILE A 81 2.56 7.05 2.61
CA ILE A 81 2.99 5.94 3.49
C ILE A 81 1.89 4.89 3.74
N ASN A 82 0.63 5.29 4.02
CA ASN A 82 -0.36 4.36 4.60
C ASN A 82 -0.80 3.28 3.61
N THR A 83 -1.06 3.66 2.36
CA THR A 83 -1.45 2.69 1.32
C THR A 83 -0.29 1.73 1.04
N GLU A 84 0.94 2.22 0.96
CA GLU A 84 2.12 1.39 0.81
C GLU A 84 2.24 0.37 1.94
N MET A 85 2.10 0.81 3.19
CA MET A 85 2.16 -0.08 4.38
C MET A 85 1.08 -1.16 4.36
N ASN A 86 -0.12 -0.86 3.87
CA ASN A 86 -1.19 -1.86 3.75
C ASN A 86 -0.77 -3.04 2.86
N TYR A 87 0.06 -2.80 1.84
CA TYR A 87 0.44 -3.81 0.86
C TYR A 87 1.83 -4.40 1.07
N TRP A 88 2.71 -3.84 1.90
CA TRP A 88 4.03 -4.40 2.18
C TRP A 88 4.03 -5.89 2.55
N PRO A 89 3.05 -6.41 3.32
CA PRO A 89 3.04 -7.83 3.66
C PRO A 89 2.56 -8.75 2.53
N SER A 90 2.06 -8.25 1.41
CA SER A 90 1.32 -9.03 0.41
C SER A 90 2.15 -10.17 -0.17
N GLU A 91 3.31 -9.90 -0.72
CA GLU A 91 4.12 -10.90 -1.40
C GLU A 91 4.75 -11.88 -0.41
N ALA A 92 5.37 -11.38 0.66
CA ALA A 92 5.99 -12.19 1.70
C ALA A 92 5.01 -13.15 2.39
N ASN A 93 3.72 -12.83 2.36
CA ASN A 93 2.65 -13.65 2.96
C ASN A 93 1.82 -14.43 1.94
N ALA A 94 2.29 -14.56 0.69
CA ALA A 94 1.61 -15.25 -0.39
C ALA A 94 0.15 -14.75 -0.61
N LEU A 95 -0.02 -13.42 -0.56
CA LEU A 95 -1.28 -12.70 -0.79
C LEU A 95 -1.23 -11.85 -2.07
N HIS A 96 -0.50 -12.29 -3.06
CA HIS A 96 -0.26 -11.58 -4.31
C HIS A 96 -1.54 -11.20 -5.07
N GLU A 97 -2.63 -11.98 -4.93
CA GLU A 97 -3.91 -11.62 -5.53
C GLU A 97 -4.52 -10.34 -4.92
N CYS A 98 -4.20 -10.06 -3.66
CA CYS A 98 -4.68 -8.84 -2.98
C CYS A 98 -4.04 -7.56 -3.54
N VAL A 99 -2.99 -7.67 -4.36
CA VAL A 99 -2.36 -6.52 -5.04
C VAL A 99 -3.13 -6.09 -6.29
N GLU A 100 -4.00 -6.95 -6.87
CA GLU A 100 -4.74 -6.62 -8.10
C GLU A 100 -5.56 -5.32 -8.01
N PRO A 101 -6.31 -5.04 -6.93
CA PRO A 101 -7.03 -3.77 -6.82
C PRO A 101 -6.10 -2.54 -6.81
N LEU A 102 -4.94 -2.64 -6.15
CA LEU A 102 -3.93 -1.58 -6.15
C LEU A 102 -3.30 -1.41 -7.55
N GLU A 103 -2.99 -2.51 -8.23
CA GLU A 103 -2.47 -2.48 -9.61
C GLU A 103 -3.43 -1.75 -10.54
N ARG A 104 -4.72 -2.08 -10.48
CA ARG A 104 -5.73 -1.40 -11.28
C ARG A 104 -5.82 0.09 -10.97
N MET A 105 -5.82 0.44 -9.67
CA MET A 105 -5.76 1.84 -9.25
C MET A 105 -4.55 2.57 -9.84
N LEU A 106 -3.38 1.93 -9.91
CA LEU A 106 -2.17 2.54 -10.45
C LEU A 106 -2.25 2.81 -11.96
N PHE A 107 -2.93 1.96 -12.74
CA PHE A 107 -3.21 2.25 -14.14
C PHE A 107 -4.11 3.48 -14.29
N GLU A 108 -5.17 3.56 -13.48
CA GLU A 108 -6.10 4.69 -13.47
C GLU A 108 -5.40 5.98 -13.00
N LEU A 109 -4.53 5.89 -11.98
CA LEU A 109 -3.72 7.01 -11.50
C LEU A 109 -2.73 7.50 -12.56
N ALA A 110 -2.11 6.62 -13.32
CA ALA A 110 -1.18 7.01 -14.38
C ALA A 110 -1.90 7.79 -15.49
N GLU A 111 -3.12 7.40 -15.84
CA GLU A 111 -3.94 8.12 -16.81
C GLU A 111 -4.29 9.54 -16.31
N GLN A 112 -4.83 9.68 -15.10
CA GLN A 112 -5.16 10.96 -14.51
C GLN A 112 -3.89 11.79 -14.20
N GLY A 113 -2.84 11.13 -13.76
CA GLY A 113 -1.54 11.73 -13.46
C GLY A 113 -0.83 12.32 -14.67
N ALA A 114 -1.09 11.79 -15.87
CA ALA A 114 -0.57 12.36 -17.11
C ALA A 114 -1.18 13.76 -17.39
N HIS A 115 -2.47 13.93 -17.16
CA HIS A 115 -3.11 15.24 -17.26
C HIS A 115 -2.52 16.21 -16.23
N ARG A 116 -2.25 15.74 -15.02
CA ARG A 116 -1.68 16.54 -13.94
C ARG A 116 -0.22 16.93 -14.22
N ALA A 117 0.60 16.00 -14.68
CA ALA A 117 1.99 16.26 -15.04
C ALA A 117 2.09 17.32 -16.14
N LYS A 118 1.25 17.23 -17.16
CA LYS A 118 1.17 18.23 -18.24
C LYS A 118 0.74 19.61 -17.72
N ALA A 119 -0.27 19.66 -16.86
CA ALA A 119 -0.85 20.93 -16.38
C ALA A 119 0.06 21.67 -15.39
N MET A 120 0.75 20.96 -14.50
CA MET A 120 1.54 21.56 -13.41
C MET A 120 3.03 21.65 -13.72
N TYR A 121 3.56 20.68 -14.50
CA TYR A 121 5.01 20.55 -14.74
C TYR A 121 5.38 20.66 -16.22
N ALA A 122 4.41 20.83 -17.11
CA ALA A 122 4.59 20.83 -18.57
C ALA A 122 5.21 19.52 -19.12
N GLU A 123 5.10 18.41 -18.38
CA GLU A 123 5.68 17.11 -18.72
C GLU A 123 4.66 16.14 -19.31
N PRO A 124 5.01 15.35 -20.34
CA PRO A 124 4.09 14.38 -20.96
C PRO A 124 4.07 13.02 -20.22
N ARG A 125 4.57 12.95 -19.01
CA ARG A 125 4.62 11.74 -18.16
C ARG A 125 3.49 11.76 -17.15
N TRP A 126 3.59 11.01 -16.06
CA TRP A 126 2.55 11.02 -15.03
C TRP A 126 3.11 11.21 -13.62
N VAL A 127 2.30 11.81 -12.77
CA VAL A 127 2.61 12.09 -11.37
C VAL A 127 1.36 11.92 -10.52
N ALA A 128 1.50 11.42 -9.32
CA ALA A 128 0.50 11.51 -8.27
C ALA A 128 1.15 12.02 -6.98
N HIS A 129 0.45 12.93 -6.30
CA HIS A 129 0.92 13.55 -5.06
C HIS A 129 0.58 12.67 -3.85
N HIS A 130 0.49 13.24 -2.65
CA HIS A 130 0.47 12.50 -1.39
C HIS A 130 -0.83 11.76 -1.07
N ASN A 131 -1.93 12.07 -1.75
CA ASN A 131 -3.24 11.47 -1.55
C ASN A 131 -3.96 11.20 -2.87
N THR A 132 -4.86 10.22 -2.85
CA THR A 132 -5.83 10.00 -3.92
C THR A 132 -7.17 9.55 -3.35
N ASP A 133 -8.18 9.38 -4.21
CA ASP A 133 -9.53 9.02 -3.86
C ASP A 133 -10.14 8.01 -4.85
N LEU A 134 -11.44 7.77 -4.76
CA LEU A 134 -12.16 6.87 -5.68
C LEU A 134 -12.18 7.37 -7.13
N TRP A 135 -12.02 8.66 -7.36
CA TRP A 135 -11.96 9.29 -8.69
C TRP A 135 -10.53 9.45 -9.21
N ARG A 136 -9.55 8.93 -8.48
CA ARG A 136 -8.10 8.96 -8.85
C ARG A 136 -7.54 10.37 -8.97
N GLN A 137 -7.93 11.24 -8.04
CA GLN A 137 -7.32 12.55 -7.93
C GLN A 137 -5.80 12.44 -7.73
N THR A 138 -5.03 13.18 -8.51
CA THR A 138 -3.56 13.14 -8.50
C THR A 138 -2.90 14.47 -8.16
N ALA A 139 -3.70 15.56 -8.04
CA ALA A 139 -3.21 16.87 -7.67
C ALA A 139 -2.78 16.95 -6.20
N PRO A 140 -1.96 17.94 -5.83
CA PRO A 140 -1.78 18.33 -4.43
C PRO A 140 -3.12 18.70 -3.80
N ILE A 141 -3.34 18.26 -2.56
CA ILE A 141 -4.49 18.64 -1.73
C ILE A 141 -4.00 18.99 -0.32
N ASP A 142 -4.90 19.42 0.54
CA ASP A 142 -4.76 19.77 1.95
C ASP A 142 -3.99 21.09 2.22
N GLY A 143 -2.91 21.38 1.59
CA GLY A 143 -2.06 22.56 1.75
C GLY A 143 -0.74 22.37 1.04
N ALA A 144 -0.06 23.45 0.69
CA ALA A 144 1.18 23.37 -0.09
C ALA A 144 2.29 22.62 0.65
N GLU A 145 2.34 22.77 1.96
CA GLU A 145 3.33 22.11 2.84
C GLU A 145 3.19 20.58 2.89
N TRP A 146 2.00 20.07 2.62
CA TRP A 146 1.71 18.63 2.58
C TRP A 146 1.58 18.12 1.14
N GLY A 147 0.86 18.91 0.33
CA GLY A 147 0.39 18.50 -0.98
C GLY A 147 1.47 18.47 -2.06
N MET A 148 2.45 19.36 -1.99
CA MET A 148 3.51 19.48 -3.00
C MET A 148 4.59 18.39 -2.92
N TRP A 149 4.20 17.18 -2.58
CA TRP A 149 5.03 16.00 -2.53
C TRP A 149 4.68 15.04 -3.70
N PRO A 150 5.45 15.02 -4.79
CA PRO A 150 5.07 14.34 -6.03
C PRO A 150 5.44 12.84 -6.07
N MET A 151 5.79 12.24 -4.95
CA MET A 151 6.37 10.90 -4.91
C MET A 151 5.33 9.77 -4.80
N GLY A 152 4.04 10.06 -4.53
CA GLY A 152 3.04 9.06 -4.19
C GLY A 152 2.88 7.96 -5.23
N GLY A 153 2.69 8.34 -6.50
CA GLY A 153 2.59 7.35 -7.57
C GLY A 153 3.84 6.49 -7.74
N ALA A 154 5.02 7.12 -7.69
CA ALA A 154 6.29 6.40 -7.84
C ALA A 154 6.54 5.44 -6.67
N TRP A 155 6.19 5.81 -5.45
CA TRP A 155 6.35 4.95 -4.28
C TRP A 155 5.42 3.73 -4.34
N LEU A 156 4.16 3.93 -4.67
CA LEU A 156 3.21 2.82 -4.85
C LEU A 156 3.65 1.79 -5.91
N LEU A 157 4.36 2.23 -6.94
CA LEU A 157 4.87 1.32 -7.97
C LEU A 157 5.87 0.28 -7.45
N GLN A 158 6.50 0.52 -6.30
CA GLN A 158 7.37 -0.48 -5.67
C GLN A 158 6.60 -1.76 -5.34
N GLN A 159 5.30 -1.68 -5.02
CA GLN A 159 4.47 -2.87 -4.78
C GLN A 159 4.32 -3.74 -6.04
N LEU A 160 4.25 -3.10 -7.23
CA LEU A 160 4.22 -3.84 -8.49
C LEU A 160 5.59 -4.43 -8.83
N TRP A 161 6.67 -3.73 -8.48
CA TRP A 161 8.02 -4.26 -8.62
C TRP A 161 8.24 -5.46 -7.71
N ASP A 162 7.84 -5.40 -6.43
CA ASP A 162 7.93 -6.49 -5.47
C ASP A 162 7.17 -7.72 -5.98
N ARG A 163 5.96 -7.54 -6.50
CA ARG A 163 5.20 -8.63 -7.10
C ARG A 163 5.95 -9.30 -8.26
N TRP A 164 6.61 -8.51 -9.13
CA TRP A 164 7.46 -9.09 -10.17
C TRP A 164 8.70 -9.76 -9.57
N ASP A 165 9.31 -9.17 -8.57
CA ASP A 165 10.53 -9.68 -7.94
C ASP A 165 10.30 -11.04 -7.26
N TYR A 166 9.16 -11.22 -6.62
CA TYR A 166 8.75 -12.51 -6.05
C TYR A 166 8.28 -13.51 -7.11
N GLY A 167 7.54 -13.07 -8.11
CA GLY A 167 6.90 -13.95 -9.09
C GLY A 167 7.74 -14.26 -10.33
N ARG A 168 8.65 -13.35 -10.72
CA ARG A 168 9.51 -13.40 -11.90
C ARG A 168 8.79 -13.71 -13.22
N ASP A 169 7.51 -13.33 -13.33
CA ASP A 169 6.73 -13.49 -14.54
C ASP A 169 7.05 -12.36 -15.56
N PRO A 170 7.68 -12.68 -16.71
CA PRO A 170 7.99 -11.67 -17.72
C PRO A 170 6.75 -11.05 -18.38
N ALA A 171 5.60 -11.75 -18.38
CA ALA A 171 4.36 -11.19 -18.91
C ALA A 171 3.81 -10.11 -17.97
N TYR A 172 3.88 -10.36 -16.67
CA TYR A 172 3.53 -9.38 -15.65
C TYR A 172 4.42 -8.13 -15.74
N LEU A 173 5.75 -8.30 -15.83
CA LEU A 173 6.66 -7.17 -15.98
C LEU A 173 6.35 -6.34 -17.23
N ARG A 174 6.13 -6.98 -18.37
CA ARG A 174 5.74 -6.25 -19.61
C ARG A 174 4.47 -5.43 -19.43
N LYS A 175 3.51 -5.93 -18.64
CA LYS A 175 2.25 -5.24 -18.34
C LYS A 175 2.48 -3.97 -17.53
N VAL A 176 3.28 -4.04 -16.46
CA VAL A 176 3.46 -2.94 -15.50
C VAL A 176 4.61 -1.99 -15.85
N TYR A 177 5.55 -2.42 -16.69
CA TYR A 177 6.74 -1.64 -17.07
C TYR A 177 6.43 -0.23 -17.60
N PRO A 178 5.38 -0.01 -18.42
CA PRO A 178 5.05 1.35 -18.88
C PRO A 178 4.73 2.31 -17.73
N LEU A 179 4.12 1.84 -16.63
CA LEU A 179 3.84 2.65 -15.44
C LEU A 179 5.15 3.06 -14.75
N LEU A 180 6.02 2.07 -14.50
CA LEU A 180 7.34 2.28 -13.88
C LEU A 180 8.18 3.26 -14.69
N LYS A 181 8.26 3.03 -16.00
CA LYS A 181 9.00 3.88 -16.93
C LYS A 181 8.45 5.32 -16.92
N GLY A 182 7.13 5.49 -17.02
CA GLY A 182 6.50 6.82 -17.05
C GLY A 182 6.76 7.63 -15.79
N ALA A 183 6.68 7.01 -14.60
CA ALA A 183 7.02 7.68 -13.35
C ALA A 183 8.52 8.05 -13.28
N ALA A 184 9.41 7.12 -13.64
CA ALA A 184 10.84 7.37 -13.63
C ALA A 184 11.24 8.53 -14.61
N GLU A 185 10.66 8.53 -15.81
CA GLU A 185 10.89 9.59 -16.78
C GLU A 185 10.34 10.95 -16.34
N PHE A 186 9.26 11.00 -15.55
CA PHE A 186 8.78 12.24 -14.93
C PHE A 186 9.85 12.85 -14.02
N PHE A 187 10.43 12.06 -13.12
CA PHE A 187 11.49 12.58 -12.25
C PHE A 187 12.77 12.93 -13.02
N ALA A 188 13.17 12.11 -13.98
CA ALA A 188 14.34 12.41 -14.80
C ALA A 188 14.21 13.75 -15.57
N ALA A 189 12.98 14.14 -15.93
CA ALA A 189 12.71 15.41 -16.61
C ALA A 189 12.53 16.61 -15.67
N THR A 190 12.07 16.38 -14.42
CA THR A 190 11.73 17.47 -13.49
C THR A 190 12.80 17.72 -12.43
N LEU A 191 13.70 16.78 -12.17
CA LEU A 191 14.83 16.99 -11.25
C LEU A 191 15.81 18.02 -11.83
N VAL A 192 16.21 18.94 -10.98
CA VAL A 192 17.20 19.98 -11.32
C VAL A 192 18.47 19.70 -10.53
N GLU A 193 19.61 19.77 -11.21
CA GLU A 193 20.92 19.63 -10.57
C GLU A 193 21.15 20.77 -9.58
N ASP A 194 21.53 20.45 -8.34
CA ASP A 194 21.90 21.46 -7.35
C ASP A 194 23.20 22.13 -7.80
N PRO A 195 23.20 23.45 -8.03
CA PRO A 195 24.38 24.16 -8.51
C PRO A 195 25.55 24.17 -7.52
N THR A 196 25.27 23.86 -6.24
CA THR A 196 26.28 23.90 -5.16
C THR A 196 26.91 22.53 -4.90
N THR A 197 26.11 21.48 -4.92
CA THR A 197 26.57 20.11 -4.54
C THR A 197 26.82 19.20 -5.73
N LYS A 198 26.32 19.55 -6.91
CA LYS A 198 26.41 18.77 -8.16
C LYS A 198 26.18 17.27 -7.97
#